data_6b374111724efba2183f8f54d7df0e56
#
_entry.id   6b374111724efba2183f8f54d7df0e56
#
_cell.length_a   1.000
_cell.length_b   1.000
_cell.length_c   1.000
_cell.angle_alpha   90.00
_cell.angle_beta   90.00
_cell.angle_gamma   90.00
#
_symmetry.space_group_name_H-M   'P 1'
#
loop_
_entity.id
_entity.type
_entity.pdbx_description
1 polymer ?
#
loop_
_entity_poly.entity_id
_entity_poly.type
_entity_poly.pdbx_seq_one_letter_code
_entity_poly.pdbx_strand_id
1 'polypeptide(L)'
;NLPPALTEMEVNQDLESIARANGNTSELISFLGAGAYDHYVPAAVDMLLRRGEFYTAYTPYQPEISQGTLQSIFEYQSLICNLTGMDVANASHYDGATAAAEAVILAYHHFRGKRTKFLISRAVNPQYRQVIRTYMRGNSEISILGDDRETGFDASTEKLIAQIDTNTALVMVQYPDFFGRIIDYKPLAEAVHAAGALLAVSVNPTTLGILTPPGEFGADIVTGEGQPLGIPLSYGGPYLGIFAVTNELLRKISGRLIGQTVDAAGELAYVMTLTAREQHIRREKATSNICTNQGLMALASTIYLSLLGKQGFEQVANLCYQKAHYAANQIESIPGYELAFPDTPFFHEFVISSPMPVDHLLDHLRAYDILGGYDLGKDYPELEGYLLMAVTEKIHKDDIDLLH
;
A
#
# COMPACT_ATOMS: atom_id res chain seq x y z
N ASN A 1 31.14 1.30 29.46
CA ASN A 1 30.44 0.79 30.64
C ASN A 1 28.95 0.79 30.33
N LEU A 2 28.33 -0.38 30.40
CA LEU A 2 26.87 -0.49 30.32
C LEU A 2 26.33 -0.38 31.77
N PRO A 3 25.11 0.18 31.95
CA PRO A 3 24.45 0.17 33.25
C PRO A 3 24.13 -1.29 33.66
N PRO A 4 23.88 -1.54 34.96
CA PRO A 4 23.39 -2.82 35.43
C PRO A 4 22.11 -3.24 34.71
N ALA A 5 21.88 -4.53 34.59
CA ALA A 5 20.62 -5.04 34.05
C ALA A 5 19.46 -4.67 35.00
N LEU A 6 18.35 -4.20 34.42
CA LEU A 6 17.13 -3.96 35.15
C LEU A 6 16.34 -5.28 35.30
N THR A 7 15.47 -5.34 36.30
CA THR A 7 14.47 -6.41 36.41
C THR A 7 13.38 -6.24 35.34
N GLU A 8 12.63 -7.29 35.03
CA GLU A 8 11.50 -7.24 34.10
C GLU A 8 10.46 -6.16 34.51
N MET A 9 10.19 -6.05 35.81
CA MET A 9 9.27 -5.05 36.33
C MET A 9 9.75 -3.61 36.07
N GLU A 10 11.03 -3.33 36.33
CA GLU A 10 11.64 -2.01 36.11
C GLU A 10 11.65 -1.66 34.61
N VAL A 11 12.02 -2.63 33.74
CA VAL A 11 11.99 -2.42 32.29
C VAL A 11 10.58 -2.11 31.80
N ASN A 12 9.57 -2.85 32.27
CA ASN A 12 8.18 -2.60 31.89
C ASN A 12 7.73 -1.21 32.33
N GLN A 13 8.03 -0.79 33.57
CA GLN A 13 7.68 0.55 34.08
C GLN A 13 8.34 1.66 33.24
N ASP A 14 9.62 1.51 32.93
CA ASP A 14 10.36 2.49 32.12
C ASP A 14 9.80 2.58 30.71
N LEU A 15 9.56 1.44 30.04
CA LEU A 15 9.01 1.41 28.69
C LEU A 15 7.57 1.93 28.63
N GLU A 16 6.71 1.61 29.61
CA GLU A 16 5.37 2.18 29.72
C GLU A 16 5.40 3.69 29.92
N SER A 17 6.31 4.19 30.75
CA SER A 17 6.49 5.63 30.97
C SER A 17 6.87 6.35 29.66
N ILE A 18 7.82 5.78 28.90
CA ILE A 18 8.25 6.32 27.61
C ILE A 18 7.08 6.24 26.59
N ALA A 19 6.38 5.11 26.54
CA ALA A 19 5.26 4.93 25.63
C ALA A 19 4.13 5.94 25.86
N ARG A 20 3.79 6.22 27.13
CA ARG A 20 2.78 7.21 27.52
C ARG A 20 3.16 8.66 27.20
N ALA A 21 4.44 8.94 26.97
CA ALA A 21 4.89 10.27 26.54
C ALA A 21 4.65 10.51 25.04
N ASN A 22 4.29 9.47 24.26
CA ASN A 22 3.94 9.58 22.84
C ASN A 22 2.42 9.68 22.70
N GLY A 23 1.96 10.51 21.77
CA GLY A 23 0.57 10.49 21.32
C GLY A 23 0.29 9.19 20.53
N ASN A 24 -0.91 8.67 20.67
CA ASN A 24 -1.35 7.46 19.97
C ASN A 24 -2.82 7.57 19.53
N THR A 25 -3.22 6.76 18.54
CA THR A 25 -4.57 6.81 17.94
C THR A 25 -5.68 6.21 18.80
N SER A 26 -5.38 5.75 20.03
CA SER A 26 -6.42 5.46 21.02
C SER A 26 -6.78 6.69 21.88
N GLU A 27 -5.97 7.73 21.83
CA GLU A 27 -6.16 8.98 22.56
C GLU A 27 -6.40 10.17 21.60
N LEU A 28 -5.86 10.09 20.38
CA LEU A 28 -5.95 11.15 19.37
C LEU A 28 -6.95 10.77 18.27
N ILE A 29 -7.75 11.73 17.84
CA ILE A 29 -8.59 11.61 16.65
C ILE A 29 -7.70 11.81 15.42
N SER A 30 -7.61 10.84 14.53
CA SER A 30 -6.67 10.90 13.40
C SER A 30 -7.37 11.02 12.05
N PHE A 31 -7.19 12.18 11.42
CA PHE A 31 -7.50 12.42 10.00
C PHE A 31 -6.24 12.32 9.12
N LEU A 32 -5.14 11.79 9.65
CA LEU A 32 -3.90 11.59 8.93
C LEU A 32 -3.97 10.30 8.11
N GLY A 33 -3.58 10.39 6.84
CA GLY A 33 -3.52 9.28 5.89
C GLY A 33 -2.19 9.26 5.16
N ALA A 34 -2.23 9.53 3.84
CA ALA A 34 -1.06 9.61 2.96
C ALA A 34 -0.27 8.29 2.85
N GLY A 35 -0.95 7.14 2.95
CA GLY A 35 -0.36 5.82 2.73
C GLY A 35 -0.42 4.86 3.91
N ALA A 36 -0.73 5.33 5.13
CA ALA A 36 -1.01 4.50 6.29
C ALA A 36 -2.24 5.05 7.03
N TYR A 37 -3.12 4.16 7.49
CA TYR A 37 -4.45 4.54 7.95
C TYR A 37 -4.83 3.82 9.24
N ASP A 38 -5.49 4.54 10.16
CA ASP A 38 -5.95 3.96 11.41
C ASP A 38 -7.28 3.23 11.22
N HIS A 39 -7.23 1.99 10.75
CA HIS A 39 -8.37 1.09 10.64
C HIS A 39 -8.56 0.26 11.91
N TYR A 40 -9.77 -0.24 12.12
CA TYR A 40 -10.06 -1.15 13.22
C TYR A 40 -9.47 -2.53 12.97
N VAL A 41 -8.66 -3.00 13.92
CA VAL A 41 -8.09 -4.36 13.91
C VAL A 41 -8.87 -5.25 14.86
N PRO A 42 -9.61 -6.26 14.38
CA PRO A 42 -10.35 -7.19 15.23
C PRO A 42 -9.44 -7.94 16.20
N ALA A 43 -9.88 -8.11 17.45
CA ALA A 43 -9.10 -8.80 18.49
C ALA A 43 -8.68 -10.23 18.11
N ALA A 44 -9.44 -10.91 17.25
CA ALA A 44 -9.10 -12.24 16.76
C ALA A 44 -7.81 -12.25 15.91
N VAL A 45 -7.47 -11.15 15.22
CA VAL A 45 -6.21 -11.03 14.47
C VAL A 45 -5.03 -11.14 15.44
N ASP A 46 -4.97 -10.29 16.47
CA ASP A 46 -3.90 -10.32 17.47
C ASP A 46 -3.82 -11.68 18.20
N MET A 47 -4.97 -12.21 18.60
CA MET A 47 -5.04 -13.48 19.30
C MET A 47 -4.46 -14.65 18.48
N LEU A 48 -4.75 -14.71 17.17
CA LEU A 48 -4.27 -15.78 16.32
C LEU A 48 -2.80 -15.58 15.93
N LEU A 49 -2.33 -14.34 15.76
CA LEU A 49 -0.93 -14.04 15.48
C LEU A 49 0.00 -14.48 16.63
N ARG A 50 -0.48 -14.44 17.88
CA ARG A 50 0.29 -14.83 19.07
C ARG A 50 0.40 -16.35 19.27
N ARG A 51 -0.22 -17.16 18.42
CA ARG A 51 -0.06 -18.61 18.48
C ARG A 51 1.37 -19.00 18.13
N GLY A 52 1.98 -19.83 18.98
CA GLY A 52 3.39 -20.24 18.83
C GLY A 52 3.70 -20.88 17.48
N GLU A 53 2.74 -21.60 16.91
CA GLU A 53 2.87 -22.25 15.60
C GLU A 53 3.16 -21.25 14.47
N PHE A 54 2.63 -20.05 14.55
CA PHE A 54 2.88 -18.97 13.58
C PHE A 54 3.97 -18.01 14.03
N TYR A 55 3.90 -17.57 15.29
CA TYR A 55 4.81 -16.54 15.82
C TYR A 55 6.28 -16.98 15.78
N THR A 56 6.57 -18.26 16.03
CA THR A 56 7.93 -18.83 15.99
C THR A 56 8.30 -19.44 14.64
N ALA A 57 7.38 -19.45 13.66
CA ALA A 57 7.64 -20.03 12.36
C ALA A 57 8.74 -19.24 11.62
N TYR A 58 9.66 -19.97 11.03
CA TYR A 58 10.63 -19.44 10.08
C TYR A 58 10.15 -19.67 8.63
N THR A 59 10.95 -19.32 7.65
CA THR A 59 10.64 -19.61 6.26
C THR A 59 10.35 -21.07 6.06
N PRO A 60 9.21 -21.45 5.44
CA PRO A 60 8.77 -22.83 5.32
C PRO A 60 9.50 -23.60 4.21
N TYR A 61 10.82 -23.76 4.33
CA TYR A 61 11.64 -24.49 3.35
C TYR A 61 11.33 -25.99 3.30
N GLN A 62 10.95 -26.56 4.44
CA GLN A 62 10.63 -27.99 4.56
C GLN A 62 9.11 -28.15 4.59
N PRO A 63 8.49 -28.52 3.45
CA PRO A 63 7.03 -28.60 3.37
C PRO A 63 6.45 -29.66 4.31
N GLU A 64 7.21 -30.71 4.64
CA GLU A 64 6.79 -31.83 5.50
C GLU A 64 6.34 -31.38 6.90
N ILE A 65 6.94 -30.29 7.42
CA ILE A 65 6.67 -29.79 8.78
C ILE A 65 6.03 -28.42 8.79
N SER A 66 5.77 -27.83 7.61
CA SER A 66 5.34 -26.43 7.48
C SER A 66 4.01 -26.28 6.72
N GLN A 67 3.20 -27.32 6.64
CA GLN A 67 1.97 -27.30 5.82
C GLN A 67 1.00 -26.21 6.23
N GLY A 68 0.79 -25.98 7.53
CA GLY A 68 -0.09 -24.91 8.01
C GLY A 68 0.40 -23.50 7.63
N THR A 69 1.71 -23.23 7.73
CA THR A 69 2.31 -21.97 7.31
C THR A 69 2.23 -21.79 5.79
N LEU A 70 2.51 -22.82 5.03
CA LEU A 70 2.41 -22.79 3.57
C LEU A 70 0.96 -22.58 3.11
N GLN A 71 0.01 -23.25 3.73
CA GLN A 71 -1.41 -23.05 3.44
C GLN A 71 -1.84 -21.61 3.71
N SER A 72 -1.48 -21.04 4.86
CA SER A 72 -1.84 -19.65 5.19
C SER A 72 -1.29 -18.64 4.18
N ILE A 73 -0.07 -18.86 3.67
CA ILE A 73 0.51 -18.02 2.61
C ILE A 73 -0.25 -18.21 1.29
N PHE A 74 -0.61 -19.46 0.93
CA PHE A 74 -1.40 -19.73 -0.27
C PHE A 74 -2.78 -19.07 -0.21
N GLU A 75 -3.42 -19.07 0.95
CA GLU A 75 -4.69 -18.38 1.19
C GLU A 75 -4.52 -16.88 1.05
N TYR A 76 -3.46 -16.27 1.61
CA TYR A 76 -3.09 -14.87 1.38
C TYR A 76 -2.99 -14.55 -0.11
N GLN A 77 -2.21 -15.32 -0.86
CA GLN A 77 -2.04 -15.13 -2.30
C GLN A 77 -3.39 -15.15 -3.04
N SER A 78 -4.25 -16.10 -2.68
CA SER A 78 -5.58 -16.24 -3.28
C SER A 78 -6.49 -15.07 -2.96
N LEU A 79 -6.47 -14.59 -1.72
CA LEU A 79 -7.25 -13.42 -1.30
C LEU A 79 -6.79 -12.14 -2.03
N ILE A 80 -5.48 -11.94 -2.17
CA ILE A 80 -4.94 -10.80 -2.91
C ILE A 80 -5.29 -10.89 -4.41
N CYS A 81 -5.21 -12.08 -5.02
CA CYS A 81 -5.65 -12.25 -6.42
C CYS A 81 -7.13 -11.88 -6.58
N ASN A 82 -7.99 -12.38 -5.71
CA ASN A 82 -9.43 -12.08 -5.75
C ASN A 82 -9.71 -10.59 -5.54
N LEU A 83 -8.99 -9.93 -4.63
CA LEU A 83 -9.18 -8.53 -4.31
C LEU A 83 -8.72 -7.62 -5.46
N THR A 84 -7.61 -7.94 -6.10
CA THR A 84 -6.98 -7.12 -7.15
C THR A 84 -7.44 -7.46 -8.56
N GLY A 85 -8.15 -8.58 -8.75
CA GLY A 85 -8.51 -9.11 -10.06
C GLY A 85 -7.32 -9.65 -10.86
N MET A 86 -6.20 -9.97 -10.18
CA MET A 86 -4.97 -10.45 -10.80
C MET A 86 -4.87 -11.97 -10.75
N ASP A 87 -4.05 -12.55 -11.65
CA ASP A 87 -3.92 -14.01 -11.77
C ASP A 87 -3.01 -14.61 -10.69
N VAL A 88 -1.97 -13.89 -10.29
CA VAL A 88 -0.91 -14.40 -9.39
C VAL A 88 -0.51 -13.33 -8.39
N ALA A 89 -0.46 -13.68 -7.11
CA ALA A 89 0.15 -12.88 -6.06
C ALA A 89 1.30 -13.67 -5.40
N ASN A 90 2.33 -12.95 -4.95
CA ASN A 90 3.41 -13.55 -4.16
C ASN A 90 3.05 -13.61 -2.65
N ALA A 91 3.95 -14.17 -1.85
CA ALA A 91 3.79 -14.26 -0.39
C ALA A 91 3.89 -12.92 0.35
N SER A 92 4.17 -11.85 -0.29
CA SER A 92 4.29 -10.42 0.00
C SER A 92 5.68 -9.85 -0.31
N HIS A 93 5.73 -8.53 -0.41
CA HIS A 93 6.94 -7.71 -0.26
C HIS A 93 6.99 -7.07 1.14
N TYR A 94 7.98 -6.17 1.39
CA TYR A 94 8.17 -5.59 2.72
C TYR A 94 7.12 -4.53 3.03
N ASP A 95 6.84 -3.66 2.07
CA ASP A 95 5.85 -2.60 2.14
C ASP A 95 5.41 -2.16 0.72
N GLY A 96 4.45 -1.25 0.63
CA GLY A 96 3.95 -0.74 -0.64
C GLY A 96 4.99 0.00 -1.47
N ALA A 97 5.91 0.72 -0.84
CA ALA A 97 6.95 1.48 -1.53
C ALA A 97 7.99 0.55 -2.18
N THR A 98 8.45 -0.47 -1.45
CA THR A 98 9.36 -1.48 -2.01
C THR A 98 8.67 -2.35 -3.05
N ALA A 99 7.38 -2.65 -2.88
CA ALA A 99 6.59 -3.32 -3.91
C ALA A 99 6.53 -2.49 -5.21
N ALA A 100 6.31 -1.18 -5.11
CA ALA A 100 6.33 -0.29 -6.28
C ALA A 100 7.70 -0.27 -6.98
N ALA A 101 8.80 -0.25 -6.21
CA ALA A 101 10.15 -0.33 -6.77
C ALA A 101 10.41 -1.67 -7.48
N GLU A 102 9.95 -2.76 -6.92
CA GLU A 102 10.06 -4.10 -7.53
C GLU A 102 9.25 -4.23 -8.83
N ALA A 103 8.16 -3.48 -9.02
CA ALA A 103 7.46 -3.43 -10.30
C ALA A 103 8.33 -2.84 -11.41
N VAL A 104 9.12 -1.80 -11.10
CA VAL A 104 10.08 -1.21 -12.04
C VAL A 104 11.20 -2.20 -12.38
N ILE A 105 11.74 -2.90 -11.37
CA ILE A 105 12.76 -3.94 -11.56
C ILE A 105 12.21 -5.08 -12.43
N LEU A 106 11.00 -5.56 -12.16
CA LEU A 106 10.36 -6.61 -12.95
C LEU A 106 10.23 -6.19 -14.41
N ALA A 107 9.73 -4.99 -14.68
CA ALA A 107 9.57 -4.49 -16.04
C ALA A 107 10.91 -4.33 -16.77
N TYR A 108 11.95 -3.82 -16.11
CA TYR A 108 13.30 -3.74 -16.68
C TYR A 108 13.80 -5.13 -17.14
N HIS A 109 13.67 -6.13 -16.27
CA HIS A 109 14.06 -7.50 -16.59
C HIS A 109 13.12 -8.18 -17.59
N HIS A 110 11.84 -7.80 -17.61
CA HIS A 110 10.88 -8.30 -18.60
C HIS A 110 11.35 -7.95 -20.02
N PHE A 111 11.76 -6.72 -20.23
CA PHE A 111 12.29 -6.25 -21.50
C PHE A 111 13.79 -6.52 -21.68
N ARG A 112 14.45 -7.20 -20.75
CA ARG A 112 15.90 -7.54 -20.78
C ARG A 112 16.78 -6.30 -20.98
N GLY A 113 16.42 -5.19 -20.32
CA GLY A 113 17.13 -3.91 -20.45
C GLY A 113 16.97 -3.18 -21.79
N LYS A 114 16.16 -3.70 -22.73
CA LYS A 114 15.96 -3.06 -24.04
C LYS A 114 15.07 -1.85 -24.01
N ARG A 115 14.22 -1.73 -23.00
CA ARG A 115 13.38 -0.57 -22.72
C ARG A 115 13.79 -0.01 -21.38
N THR A 116 14.08 1.28 -21.34
CA THR A 116 14.70 1.92 -20.18
C THR A 116 13.91 3.12 -19.66
N LYS A 117 12.81 3.46 -20.31
CA LYS A 117 11.93 4.56 -19.91
C LYS A 117 10.80 4.06 -19.02
N PHE A 118 10.68 4.67 -17.86
CA PHE A 118 9.65 4.40 -16.85
C PHE A 118 8.89 5.69 -16.57
N LEU A 119 7.58 5.69 -16.81
CA LEU A 119 6.72 6.82 -16.54
C LEU A 119 6.02 6.58 -15.21
N ILE A 120 6.36 7.36 -14.19
CA ILE A 120 5.74 7.30 -12.87
C ILE A 120 4.87 8.54 -12.71
N SER A 121 3.57 8.37 -12.55
CA SER A 121 2.67 9.50 -12.34
C SER A 121 3.07 10.31 -11.11
N ARG A 122 3.00 11.63 -11.22
CA ARG A 122 3.24 12.53 -10.08
C ARG A 122 2.19 12.37 -8.97
N ALA A 123 1.03 11.81 -9.29
CA ALA A 123 0.00 11.44 -8.34
C ALA A 123 0.19 10.05 -7.67
N VAL A 124 1.33 9.40 -7.87
CA VAL A 124 1.80 8.30 -7.01
C VAL A 124 2.41 8.90 -5.75
N ASN A 125 2.17 8.27 -4.60
CA ASN A 125 2.71 8.67 -3.29
C ASN A 125 4.17 9.13 -3.40
N PRO A 126 4.52 10.35 -2.95
CA PRO A 126 5.85 10.93 -3.12
C PRO A 126 6.95 10.09 -2.48
N GLN A 127 6.68 9.42 -1.35
CA GLN A 127 7.63 8.53 -0.69
C GLN A 127 7.90 7.28 -1.55
N TYR A 128 6.88 6.73 -2.22
CA TYR A 128 7.04 5.60 -3.15
C TYR A 128 7.93 6.00 -4.32
N ARG A 129 7.72 7.19 -4.90
CA ARG A 129 8.56 7.72 -5.98
C ARG A 129 10.02 7.87 -5.54
N GLN A 130 10.27 8.32 -4.30
CA GLN A 130 11.61 8.43 -3.74
C GLN A 130 12.27 7.05 -3.55
N VAL A 131 11.52 6.04 -3.08
CA VAL A 131 12.02 4.66 -2.93
C VAL A 131 12.34 4.06 -4.28
N ILE A 132 11.46 4.21 -5.29
CA ILE A 132 11.73 3.78 -6.67
C ILE A 132 13.05 4.38 -7.17
N ARG A 133 13.25 5.69 -7.02
CA ARG A 133 14.50 6.36 -7.43
C ARG A 133 15.72 5.85 -6.67
N THR A 134 15.57 5.55 -5.38
CA THR A 134 16.63 5.00 -4.55
C THR A 134 17.05 3.61 -5.05
N TYR A 135 16.10 2.74 -5.35
CA TYR A 135 16.36 1.40 -5.90
C TYR A 135 17.04 1.45 -7.25
N MET A 136 16.65 2.40 -8.09
CA MET A 136 17.18 2.52 -9.47
C MET A 136 18.49 3.31 -9.55
N ARG A 137 18.94 3.95 -8.48
CA ARG A 137 20.10 4.86 -8.48
C ARG A 137 21.38 4.25 -9.01
N GLY A 138 21.56 2.94 -8.85
CA GLY A 138 22.74 2.22 -9.36
C GLY A 138 22.70 1.88 -10.85
N ASN A 139 21.58 2.11 -11.53
CA ASN A 139 21.40 1.79 -12.95
C ASN A 139 21.23 3.07 -13.77
N SER A 140 22.32 3.52 -14.38
CA SER A 140 22.36 4.76 -15.18
C SER A 140 21.60 4.68 -16.51
N GLU A 141 21.19 3.48 -16.94
CA GLU A 141 20.42 3.29 -18.16
C GLU A 141 18.94 3.61 -17.98
N ILE A 142 18.43 3.52 -16.75
CA ILE A 142 17.01 3.74 -16.43
C ILE A 142 16.70 5.23 -16.35
N SER A 143 15.68 5.65 -17.10
CA SER A 143 15.10 6.98 -17.06
C SER A 143 13.72 6.94 -16.40
N ILE A 144 13.58 7.62 -15.26
CA ILE A 144 12.31 7.78 -14.55
C ILE A 144 11.78 9.18 -14.82
N LEU A 145 10.62 9.26 -15.44
CA LEU A 145 9.95 10.49 -15.90
C LEU A 145 8.49 10.51 -15.43
N GLY A 146 7.81 11.64 -15.65
CA GLY A 146 6.37 11.79 -15.39
C GLY A 146 6.04 12.29 -14.00
N ASP A 147 7.04 12.45 -13.12
CA ASP A 147 6.88 12.96 -11.76
C ASP A 147 7.53 14.34 -11.53
N ASP A 148 7.91 15.02 -12.60
CA ASP A 148 8.42 16.40 -12.58
C ASP A 148 7.29 17.43 -12.44
N ARG A 149 7.68 18.69 -12.13
CA ARG A 149 6.73 19.79 -11.98
C ARG A 149 6.02 20.17 -13.28
N GLU A 150 6.67 19.97 -14.42
CA GLU A 150 6.13 20.29 -15.73
C GLU A 150 4.96 19.40 -16.11
N THR A 151 4.97 18.13 -15.62
CA THR A 151 3.85 17.19 -15.76
C THR A 151 2.61 17.67 -15.01
N GLY A 152 2.80 18.48 -13.95
CA GLY A 152 1.73 19.01 -13.11
C GLY A 152 1.24 17.97 -12.08
N PHE A 153 0.69 18.44 -10.97
CA PHE A 153 0.11 17.56 -9.93
C PHE A 153 -1.25 16.99 -10.35
N ASP A 154 -1.90 17.61 -11.32
CA ASP A 154 -3.14 17.10 -11.93
C ASP A 154 -2.94 15.73 -12.58
N ALA A 155 -1.69 15.39 -12.94
CA ALA A 155 -1.26 14.11 -13.47
C ALA A 155 -2.27 13.54 -14.48
N SER A 156 -2.75 14.39 -15.41
CA SER A 156 -3.81 14.00 -16.33
C SER A 156 -3.38 12.78 -17.15
N THR A 157 -4.31 11.88 -17.37
CA THR A 157 -4.09 10.66 -18.14
C THR A 157 -3.56 10.97 -19.54
N GLU A 158 -4.03 12.08 -20.15
CA GLU A 158 -3.62 12.54 -21.47
C GLU A 158 -2.14 12.95 -21.50
N LYS A 159 -1.65 13.62 -20.46
CA LYS A 159 -0.24 13.98 -20.35
C LYS A 159 0.66 12.77 -20.22
N LEU A 160 0.24 11.74 -19.50
CA LEU A 160 0.97 10.48 -19.40
C LEU A 160 0.96 9.76 -20.75
N ILE A 161 -0.20 9.65 -21.42
CA ILE A 161 -0.34 9.03 -22.73
C ILE A 161 0.58 9.71 -23.76
N ALA A 162 0.64 11.04 -23.77
CA ALA A 162 1.49 11.78 -24.71
C ALA A 162 2.98 11.52 -24.53
N GLN A 163 3.41 11.01 -23.39
CA GLN A 163 4.80 10.67 -23.11
C GLN A 163 5.15 9.21 -23.46
N ILE A 164 4.17 8.35 -23.77
CA ILE A 164 4.42 6.93 -24.08
C ILE A 164 5.07 6.81 -25.46
N ASP A 165 6.14 6.01 -25.55
CA ASP A 165 6.83 5.69 -26.79
C ASP A 165 7.33 4.23 -26.80
N THR A 166 8.01 3.83 -27.87
CA THR A 166 8.54 2.47 -28.06
C THR A 166 9.63 2.07 -27.06
N ASN A 167 10.25 3.02 -26.35
CA ASN A 167 11.21 2.77 -25.27
C ASN A 167 10.55 2.67 -23.90
N THR A 168 9.27 2.99 -23.80
CA THR A 168 8.55 2.90 -22.53
C THR A 168 8.43 1.44 -22.09
N ALA A 169 8.96 1.13 -20.90
CA ALA A 169 8.87 -0.20 -20.29
C ALA A 169 7.66 -0.32 -19.39
N LEU A 170 7.38 0.71 -18.57
CA LEU A 170 6.32 0.71 -17.58
C LEU A 170 5.71 2.11 -17.46
N VAL A 171 4.41 2.14 -17.26
CA VAL A 171 3.70 3.29 -16.72
C VAL A 171 3.14 2.90 -15.36
N MET A 172 3.34 3.74 -14.33
CA MET A 172 2.83 3.50 -12.99
C MET A 172 1.90 4.63 -12.56
N VAL A 173 0.74 4.24 -12.06
CA VAL A 173 -0.26 5.12 -11.45
C VAL A 173 -0.65 4.61 -10.08
N GLN A 174 -1.39 5.43 -9.31
CA GLN A 174 -1.97 5.01 -8.03
C GLN A 174 -3.50 5.12 -8.09
N TYR A 175 -4.21 4.22 -7.42
CA TYR A 175 -5.67 4.11 -7.47
C TYR A 175 -6.27 3.78 -6.09
N PRO A 176 -7.08 4.69 -5.52
CA PRO A 176 -7.15 6.10 -5.84
C PRO A 176 -5.77 6.75 -5.82
N ASP A 177 -5.63 7.89 -6.51
CA ASP A 177 -4.33 8.57 -6.54
C ASP A 177 -3.95 9.18 -5.17
N PHE A 178 -2.74 9.73 -5.06
CA PHE A 178 -2.24 10.26 -3.78
C PHE A 178 -3.10 11.41 -3.23
N PHE A 179 -3.86 12.09 -4.07
CA PHE A 179 -4.79 13.14 -3.67
C PHE A 179 -6.20 12.62 -3.35
N GLY A 180 -6.38 11.29 -3.32
CA GLY A 180 -7.64 10.61 -3.04
C GLY A 180 -8.58 10.45 -4.23
N ARG A 181 -8.21 10.97 -5.42
CA ARG A 181 -9.08 11.01 -6.60
C ARG A 181 -9.23 9.63 -7.26
N ILE A 182 -10.45 9.32 -7.68
CA ILE A 182 -10.76 8.11 -8.45
C ILE A 182 -10.72 8.46 -9.94
N ILE A 183 -9.69 7.98 -10.63
CA ILE A 183 -9.44 8.24 -12.05
C ILE A 183 -9.76 6.99 -12.87
N ASP A 184 -10.41 7.17 -14.03
CA ASP A 184 -10.57 6.08 -15.01
C ASP A 184 -9.25 5.88 -15.78
N TYR A 185 -8.57 4.79 -15.49
CA TYR A 185 -7.30 4.44 -16.14
C TYR A 185 -7.45 3.50 -17.33
N LYS A 186 -8.67 3.13 -17.75
CA LYS A 186 -8.88 2.26 -18.91
C LYS A 186 -8.28 2.84 -20.20
N PRO A 187 -8.46 4.14 -20.53
CA PRO A 187 -7.82 4.73 -21.72
C PRO A 187 -6.29 4.71 -21.64
N LEU A 188 -5.71 4.88 -20.43
CA LEU A 188 -4.27 4.77 -20.22
C LEU A 188 -3.79 3.34 -20.44
N ALA A 189 -4.49 2.33 -19.92
CA ALA A 189 -4.17 0.92 -20.11
C ALA A 189 -4.12 0.56 -21.60
N GLU A 190 -5.12 0.99 -22.37
CA GLU A 190 -5.18 0.78 -23.82
C GLU A 190 -3.97 1.40 -24.54
N ALA A 191 -3.58 2.64 -24.19
CA ALA A 191 -2.42 3.30 -24.79
C ALA A 191 -1.08 2.65 -24.40
N VAL A 192 -0.93 2.22 -23.14
CA VAL A 192 0.23 1.50 -22.63
C VAL A 192 0.42 0.18 -23.39
N HIS A 193 -0.66 -0.60 -23.51
CA HIS A 193 -0.63 -1.88 -24.22
C HIS A 193 -0.42 -1.71 -25.73
N ALA A 194 -0.98 -0.68 -26.35
CA ALA A 194 -0.71 -0.38 -27.76
C ALA A 194 0.76 -0.10 -28.06
N ALA A 195 1.49 0.48 -27.09
CA ALA A 195 2.94 0.66 -27.16
C ALA A 195 3.74 -0.61 -26.77
N GLY A 196 3.06 -1.66 -26.31
CA GLY A 196 3.66 -2.89 -25.79
C GLY A 196 4.41 -2.68 -24.48
N ALA A 197 4.06 -1.68 -23.70
CA ALA A 197 4.57 -1.42 -22.34
C ALA A 197 3.71 -2.12 -21.29
N LEU A 198 4.14 -2.09 -20.02
CA LEU A 198 3.39 -2.63 -18.88
C LEU A 198 2.72 -1.50 -18.08
N LEU A 199 1.50 -1.76 -17.60
CA LEU A 199 0.80 -0.88 -16.66
C LEU A 199 0.94 -1.44 -15.23
N ALA A 200 1.53 -0.65 -14.33
CA ALA A 200 1.54 -0.91 -12.90
C ALA A 200 0.56 0.02 -12.17
N VAL A 201 -0.24 -0.54 -11.28
CA VAL A 201 -1.21 0.22 -10.48
C VAL A 201 -0.91 -0.01 -9.00
N SER A 202 -0.58 1.06 -8.28
CA SER A 202 -0.45 1.03 -6.83
C SER A 202 -1.81 1.30 -6.19
N VAL A 203 -2.26 0.44 -5.28
CA VAL A 203 -3.62 0.53 -4.71
C VAL A 203 -3.62 0.77 -3.21
N ASN A 204 -4.66 1.45 -2.73
CA ASN A 204 -5.11 1.28 -1.37
C ASN A 204 -6.11 0.11 -1.34
N PRO A 205 -5.79 -1.02 -0.69
CA PRO A 205 -6.58 -2.24 -0.81
C PRO A 205 -7.99 -2.10 -0.23
N THR A 206 -8.21 -1.24 0.77
CA THR A 206 -9.56 -1.03 1.36
C THR A 206 -10.55 -0.51 0.32
N THR A 207 -10.09 0.28 -0.63
CA THR A 207 -10.94 0.88 -1.67
C THR A 207 -11.55 -0.18 -2.61
N LEU A 208 -10.84 -1.30 -2.77
CA LEU A 208 -11.27 -2.40 -3.64
C LEU A 208 -12.49 -3.18 -3.09
N GLY A 209 -12.97 -2.84 -1.91
CA GLY A 209 -14.27 -3.29 -1.40
C GLY A 209 -15.45 -2.75 -2.21
N ILE A 210 -15.29 -1.60 -2.88
CA ILE A 210 -16.36 -0.96 -3.69
C ILE A 210 -15.89 -0.45 -5.06
N LEU A 211 -14.58 -0.32 -5.29
CA LEU A 211 -14.05 0.12 -6.58
C LEU A 211 -13.68 -1.08 -7.47
N THR A 212 -13.68 -0.85 -8.78
CA THR A 212 -13.30 -1.85 -9.77
C THR A 212 -11.85 -2.31 -9.55
N PRO A 213 -11.57 -3.61 -9.43
CA PRO A 213 -10.21 -4.13 -9.30
C PRO A 213 -9.32 -3.76 -10.49
N PRO A 214 -8.04 -3.44 -10.27
CA PRO A 214 -7.13 -3.04 -11.36
C PRO A 214 -6.94 -4.08 -12.47
N GLY A 215 -7.03 -5.37 -12.16
CA GLY A 215 -6.97 -6.42 -13.16
C GLY A 215 -8.10 -6.33 -14.20
N GLU A 216 -9.28 -5.81 -13.82
CA GLU A 216 -10.44 -5.68 -14.71
C GLU A 216 -10.31 -4.51 -15.71
N PHE A 217 -9.47 -3.50 -15.41
CA PHE A 217 -9.23 -2.40 -16.35
C PHE A 217 -7.85 -2.44 -17.02
N GLY A 218 -7.12 -3.56 -16.88
CA GLY A 218 -5.94 -3.84 -17.68
C GLY A 218 -4.60 -3.59 -16.96
N ALA A 219 -4.53 -3.65 -15.63
CA ALA A 219 -3.24 -3.67 -14.94
C ALA A 219 -2.47 -4.97 -15.23
N ASP A 220 -1.17 -4.86 -15.53
CA ASP A 220 -0.25 -5.99 -15.65
C ASP A 220 0.39 -6.33 -14.31
N ILE A 221 0.59 -5.31 -13.47
CA ILE A 221 1.19 -5.40 -12.15
C ILE A 221 0.33 -4.57 -11.19
N VAL A 222 -0.05 -5.15 -10.07
CA VAL A 222 -0.67 -4.43 -8.95
C VAL A 222 0.26 -4.46 -7.77
N THR A 223 0.53 -3.29 -7.21
CA THR A 223 1.28 -3.11 -5.96
C THR A 223 0.40 -2.38 -4.95
N GLY A 224 0.78 -2.37 -3.69
CA GLY A 224 0.05 -1.60 -2.68
C GLY A 224 0.59 -1.81 -1.28
N GLU A 225 0.14 -0.95 -0.37
CA GLU A 225 0.40 -1.11 1.04
C GLU A 225 -0.75 -1.89 1.70
N GLY A 226 -0.42 -3.05 2.27
CA GLY A 226 -1.40 -3.93 2.92
C GLY A 226 -1.68 -3.59 4.38
N GLN A 227 -1.09 -2.53 4.94
CA GLN A 227 -1.33 -2.12 6.33
C GLN A 227 -2.82 -2.01 6.68
N PRO A 228 -3.71 -1.48 5.81
CA PRO A 228 -5.14 -1.40 6.11
C PRO A 228 -5.85 -2.74 6.31
N LEU A 229 -5.22 -3.84 5.90
CA LEU A 229 -5.78 -5.19 5.99
C LEU A 229 -5.48 -5.86 7.35
N GLY A 230 -5.85 -5.21 8.44
CA GLY A 230 -5.75 -5.78 9.79
C GLY A 230 -4.38 -5.64 10.46
N ILE A 231 -3.58 -4.66 10.05
CA ILE A 231 -2.28 -4.35 10.65
C ILE A 231 -2.37 -2.98 11.34
N PRO A 232 -2.00 -2.86 12.63
CA PRO A 232 -1.98 -1.57 13.30
C PRO A 232 -0.87 -0.66 12.74
N LEU A 233 -0.98 0.66 12.99
CA LEU A 233 0.02 1.64 12.53
C LEU A 233 1.43 1.39 13.06
N SER A 234 1.58 0.91 14.29
CA SER A 234 2.82 0.44 14.90
C SER A 234 4.03 1.36 14.67
N TYR A 235 3.84 2.68 14.73
CA TYR A 235 4.87 3.70 14.50
C TYR A 235 5.64 3.55 13.17
N GLY A 236 4.98 3.04 12.13
CA GLY A 236 5.54 2.90 10.79
C GLY A 236 5.94 1.49 10.39
N GLY A 237 5.52 0.48 11.14
CA GLY A 237 5.73 -0.90 10.69
C GLY A 237 6.01 -1.93 11.80
N PRO A 238 6.19 -3.20 11.39
CA PRO A 238 6.28 -3.68 10.00
C PRO A 238 4.94 -3.60 9.26
N TYR A 239 5.00 -3.28 7.97
CA TYR A 239 3.83 -3.24 7.08
C TYR A 239 3.82 -4.42 6.11
N LEU A 240 3.12 -4.32 4.96
CA LEU A 240 2.89 -5.46 4.07
C LEU A 240 2.83 -5.02 2.61
N GLY A 241 3.84 -5.36 1.81
CA GLY A 241 3.84 -5.07 0.39
C GLY A 241 2.95 -6.04 -0.40
N ILE A 242 1.85 -5.56 -0.94
CA ILE A 242 1.04 -6.29 -1.92
C ILE A 242 1.75 -6.28 -3.25
N PHE A 243 1.82 -7.45 -3.91
CA PHE A 243 2.38 -7.59 -5.25
C PHE A 243 1.68 -8.71 -6.01
N ALA A 244 0.98 -8.33 -7.07
CA ALA A 244 0.26 -9.26 -7.91
C ALA A 244 0.48 -8.95 -9.39
N VAL A 245 0.42 -9.97 -10.25
CA VAL A 245 0.74 -9.87 -11.67
C VAL A 245 -0.18 -10.76 -12.51
N THR A 246 -0.20 -10.50 -13.83
CA THR A 246 -0.79 -11.41 -14.81
C THR A 246 0.02 -12.71 -14.94
N ASN A 247 -0.60 -13.77 -15.44
CA ASN A 247 0.05 -15.07 -15.67
C ASN A 247 1.31 -14.97 -16.54
N GLU A 248 1.36 -14.04 -17.47
CA GLU A 248 2.51 -13.82 -18.35
C GLU A 248 3.78 -13.44 -17.56
N LEU A 249 3.61 -12.77 -16.44
CA LEU A 249 4.68 -12.31 -15.57
C LEU A 249 5.03 -13.30 -14.45
N LEU A 250 4.29 -14.40 -14.27
CA LEU A 250 4.48 -15.41 -13.22
C LEU A 250 5.94 -15.82 -13.02
N ARG A 251 6.69 -16.05 -14.11
CA ARG A 251 8.09 -16.51 -14.03
C ARG A 251 9.07 -15.38 -13.73
N LYS A 252 8.60 -14.14 -13.62
CA LYS A 252 9.41 -12.93 -13.41
C LYS A 252 9.09 -12.21 -12.11
N ILE A 253 7.98 -12.57 -11.48
CA ILE A 253 7.57 -12.00 -10.20
C ILE A 253 8.67 -12.21 -9.16
N SER A 254 8.98 -11.18 -8.37
CA SER A 254 9.89 -11.30 -7.23
C SER A 254 9.16 -11.88 -6.00
N GLY A 255 9.93 -12.28 -5.00
CA GLY A 255 9.38 -12.86 -3.77
C GLY A 255 8.97 -14.34 -3.91
N ARG A 256 8.55 -14.91 -2.80
CA ARG A 256 8.18 -16.32 -2.69
C ARG A 256 6.81 -16.60 -3.26
N LEU A 257 6.66 -17.79 -3.82
CA LEU A 257 5.39 -18.31 -4.33
C LEU A 257 5.13 -19.67 -3.70
N ILE A 258 3.92 -19.84 -3.20
CA ILE A 258 3.43 -21.11 -2.69
C ILE A 258 2.45 -21.68 -3.72
N GLY A 259 2.66 -22.94 -4.07
CA GLY A 259 1.79 -23.70 -4.96
C GLY A 259 1.06 -24.79 -4.21
N GLN A 260 -0.14 -25.11 -4.65
CA GLN A 260 -0.92 -26.25 -4.22
C GLN A 260 -0.51 -27.48 -5.04
N THR A 261 -0.38 -28.63 -4.38
CA THR A 261 -0.01 -29.92 -4.97
C THR A 261 -0.70 -31.05 -4.25
N VAL A 262 -0.33 -32.29 -4.56
CA VAL A 262 -0.72 -33.49 -3.80
C VAL A 262 0.55 -34.19 -3.32
N ASP A 263 0.45 -34.87 -2.18
CA ASP A 263 1.52 -35.68 -1.64
C ASP A 263 1.57 -37.11 -2.29
N ALA A 264 2.47 -37.94 -1.81
CA ALA A 264 2.61 -39.32 -2.33
C ALA A 264 1.38 -40.22 -2.09
N ALA A 265 0.52 -39.85 -1.13
CA ALA A 265 -0.75 -40.53 -0.85
C ALA A 265 -1.94 -39.97 -1.63
N GLY A 266 -1.74 -38.86 -2.37
CA GLY A 266 -2.76 -38.14 -3.12
C GLY A 266 -3.51 -37.10 -2.28
N GLU A 267 -3.06 -36.81 -1.05
CA GLU A 267 -3.64 -35.81 -0.18
C GLU A 267 -3.17 -34.40 -0.55
N LEU A 268 -4.04 -33.41 -0.33
CA LEU A 268 -3.75 -32.01 -0.61
C LEU A 268 -2.53 -31.52 0.19
N ALA A 269 -1.59 -30.88 -0.50
CA ALA A 269 -0.37 -30.36 0.09
C ALA A 269 0.04 -29.02 -0.53
N TYR A 270 0.91 -28.29 0.17
CA TYR A 270 1.44 -27.00 -0.26
C TYR A 270 2.95 -27.01 -0.26
N VAL A 271 3.56 -26.35 -1.24
CA VAL A 271 5.02 -26.30 -1.40
C VAL A 271 5.47 -24.90 -1.88
N MET A 272 6.68 -24.51 -1.53
CA MET A 272 7.34 -23.40 -2.20
C MET A 272 7.66 -23.78 -3.63
N THR A 273 7.29 -22.93 -4.58
CA THR A 273 7.47 -23.17 -6.02
C THR A 273 8.31 -22.11 -6.71
N LEU A 274 8.86 -22.44 -7.87
CA LEU A 274 9.69 -21.54 -8.70
C LEU A 274 10.86 -20.89 -7.94
N THR A 275 11.38 -21.52 -6.90
CA THR A 275 12.44 -21.01 -6.02
C THR A 275 13.75 -20.72 -6.75
N ALA A 276 13.98 -21.33 -7.94
CA ALA A 276 15.16 -21.05 -8.76
C ALA A 276 15.31 -19.58 -9.21
N ARG A 277 14.26 -18.74 -9.08
CA ARG A 277 14.30 -17.29 -9.34
C ARG A 277 14.95 -16.51 -8.21
N GLU A 278 14.89 -17.04 -6.97
CA GLU A 278 15.18 -16.32 -5.75
C GLU A 278 16.68 -16.08 -5.55
N GLN A 279 16.98 -15.03 -4.78
CA GLN A 279 18.33 -14.53 -4.53
C GLN A 279 19.24 -15.58 -3.89
N HIS A 280 18.75 -16.42 -2.97
CA HIS A 280 19.55 -17.45 -2.31
C HIS A 280 20.02 -18.58 -3.24
N ILE A 281 19.36 -18.73 -4.42
CA ILE A 281 19.76 -19.66 -5.48
C ILE A 281 20.59 -18.96 -6.55
N ARG A 282 20.08 -17.84 -7.11
CA ARG A 282 20.70 -17.14 -8.24
C ARG A 282 21.79 -16.16 -7.85
N ARG A 283 21.87 -15.79 -6.58
CA ARG A 283 22.86 -14.84 -6.04
C ARG A 283 22.84 -13.52 -6.83
N GLU A 284 23.99 -13.07 -7.32
CA GLU A 284 24.15 -11.82 -8.12
C GLU A 284 23.37 -11.81 -9.44
N LYS A 285 22.88 -12.95 -9.90
CA LYS A 285 22.05 -13.06 -11.12
C LYS A 285 20.55 -13.04 -10.84
N ALA A 286 20.16 -12.89 -9.58
CA ALA A 286 18.74 -12.75 -9.24
C ALA A 286 18.20 -11.40 -9.76
N THR A 287 16.93 -11.39 -10.15
CA THR A 287 16.26 -10.17 -10.60
C THR A 287 15.94 -9.21 -9.46
N SER A 288 15.86 -9.71 -8.23
CA SER A 288 15.54 -8.94 -7.04
C SER A 288 16.38 -9.41 -5.86
N ASN A 289 16.62 -8.50 -4.93
CA ASN A 289 17.27 -8.76 -3.64
C ASN A 289 16.29 -9.17 -2.54
N ILE A 290 14.99 -9.24 -2.83
CA ILE A 290 14.00 -9.69 -1.86
C ILE A 290 14.30 -11.13 -1.42
N CYS A 291 14.35 -11.35 -0.12
CA CYS A 291 14.68 -12.65 0.44
C CYS A 291 13.49 -13.21 1.24
N THR A 292 13.16 -12.55 2.34
CA THR A 292 12.05 -12.91 3.22
C THR A 292 10.89 -11.94 3.01
N ASN A 293 9.67 -12.45 3.00
CA ASN A 293 8.45 -11.64 2.99
C ASN A 293 8.05 -11.23 4.42
N GLN A 294 6.95 -10.51 4.56
CA GLN A 294 6.31 -10.17 5.82
C GLN A 294 5.30 -11.25 6.22
N GLY A 295 5.78 -12.45 6.54
CA GLY A 295 4.92 -13.64 6.72
C GLY A 295 3.86 -13.48 7.80
N LEU A 296 4.19 -12.89 8.96
CA LEU A 296 3.25 -12.66 10.04
C LEU A 296 2.20 -11.59 9.67
N MET A 297 2.59 -10.56 8.93
CA MET A 297 1.67 -9.53 8.45
C MET A 297 0.76 -10.04 7.33
N ALA A 298 1.27 -10.91 6.46
CA ALA A 298 0.44 -11.62 5.47
C ALA A 298 -0.62 -12.51 6.16
N LEU A 299 -0.25 -13.18 7.24
CA LEU A 299 -1.20 -13.93 8.07
C LEU A 299 -2.24 -13.01 8.72
N ALA A 300 -1.84 -11.83 9.25
CA ALA A 300 -2.77 -10.84 9.79
C ALA A 300 -3.84 -10.47 8.75
N SER A 301 -3.41 -10.17 7.53
CA SER A 301 -4.30 -9.81 6.42
C SER A 301 -5.19 -10.98 6.01
N THR A 302 -4.68 -12.21 6.00
CA THR A 302 -5.47 -13.41 5.74
C THR A 302 -6.58 -13.58 6.77
N ILE A 303 -6.25 -13.45 8.06
CA ILE A 303 -7.23 -13.55 9.16
C ILE A 303 -8.26 -12.41 9.04
N TYR A 304 -7.82 -11.18 8.84
CA TYR A 304 -8.69 -10.01 8.71
C TYR A 304 -9.70 -10.17 7.57
N LEU A 305 -9.23 -10.47 6.36
CA LEU A 305 -10.09 -10.65 5.19
C LEU A 305 -11.04 -11.85 5.36
N SER A 306 -10.57 -12.94 6.00
CA SER A 306 -11.40 -14.12 6.27
C SER A 306 -12.49 -13.85 7.31
N LEU A 307 -12.20 -13.03 8.33
CA LEU A 307 -13.18 -12.63 9.34
C LEU A 307 -14.27 -11.73 8.75
N LEU A 308 -13.90 -10.76 7.94
CA LEU A 308 -14.84 -9.84 7.31
C LEU A 308 -15.64 -10.53 6.21
N GLY A 309 -15.01 -11.39 5.43
CA GLY A 309 -15.57 -11.90 4.20
C GLY A 309 -15.91 -10.78 3.21
N LYS A 310 -16.53 -11.13 2.09
CA LYS A 310 -16.88 -10.14 1.05
C LYS A 310 -17.78 -9.02 1.58
N GLN A 311 -18.84 -9.39 2.30
CA GLN A 311 -19.83 -8.42 2.78
C GLN A 311 -19.27 -7.47 3.85
N GLY A 312 -18.50 -8.01 4.81
CA GLY A 312 -17.90 -7.19 5.85
C GLY A 312 -16.84 -6.24 5.30
N PHE A 313 -16.04 -6.68 4.33
CA PHE A 313 -15.04 -5.84 3.69
C PHE A 313 -15.68 -4.71 2.86
N GLU A 314 -16.75 -5.01 2.11
CA GLU A 314 -17.58 -4.02 1.42
C GLU A 314 -18.20 -3.00 2.41
N GLN A 315 -18.66 -3.46 3.57
CA GLN A 315 -19.21 -2.56 4.60
C GLN A 315 -18.14 -1.61 5.16
N VAL A 316 -16.92 -2.09 5.45
CA VAL A 316 -15.81 -1.24 5.89
C VAL A 316 -15.49 -0.18 4.83
N ALA A 317 -15.36 -0.58 3.56
CA ALA A 317 -15.11 0.35 2.46
C ALA A 317 -16.22 1.41 2.35
N ASN A 318 -17.49 1.01 2.42
CA ASN A 318 -18.63 1.93 2.38
C ASN A 318 -18.65 2.89 3.58
N LEU A 319 -18.29 2.43 4.78
CA LEU A 319 -18.20 3.31 5.96
C LEU A 319 -17.13 4.37 5.79
N CYS A 320 -15.94 3.98 5.30
CA CYS A 320 -14.87 4.94 5.00
C CYS A 320 -15.32 5.98 3.98
N TYR A 321 -15.94 5.53 2.87
CA TYR A 321 -16.46 6.39 1.83
C TYR A 321 -17.50 7.38 2.36
N GLN A 322 -18.53 6.90 3.04
CA GLN A 322 -19.62 7.74 3.53
C GLN A 322 -19.16 8.78 4.56
N LYS A 323 -18.29 8.36 5.51
CA LYS A 323 -17.77 9.24 6.55
C LYS A 323 -16.82 10.31 5.96
N ALA A 324 -16.01 9.96 4.97
CA ALA A 324 -15.14 10.92 4.30
C ALA A 324 -15.93 11.99 3.55
N HIS A 325 -16.98 11.59 2.82
CA HIS A 325 -17.87 12.53 2.15
C HIS A 325 -18.66 13.39 3.13
N TYR A 326 -19.06 12.84 4.28
CA TYR A 326 -19.66 13.62 5.35
C TYR A 326 -18.67 14.66 5.88
N ALA A 327 -17.43 14.27 6.19
CA ALA A 327 -16.38 15.17 6.68
C ALA A 327 -16.06 16.28 5.66
N ALA A 328 -15.91 15.93 4.39
CA ALA A 328 -15.65 16.89 3.31
C ALA A 328 -16.75 17.95 3.24
N ASN A 329 -18.03 17.53 3.29
CA ASN A 329 -19.17 18.46 3.27
C ASN A 329 -19.22 19.36 4.51
N GLN A 330 -18.88 18.84 5.72
CA GLN A 330 -18.81 19.65 6.92
C GLN A 330 -17.72 20.72 6.81
N ILE A 331 -16.51 20.32 6.39
CA ILE A 331 -15.38 21.25 6.24
C ILE A 331 -15.68 22.32 5.17
N GLU A 332 -16.26 21.94 4.03
CA GLU A 332 -16.63 22.90 2.97
C GLU A 332 -17.69 23.92 3.42
N SER A 333 -18.50 23.61 4.47
CA SER A 333 -19.43 24.55 5.07
C SER A 333 -18.75 25.61 5.93
N ILE A 334 -17.47 25.44 6.30
CA ILE A 334 -16.70 26.39 7.09
C ILE A 334 -16.16 27.49 6.15
N PRO A 335 -16.43 28.80 6.42
CA PRO A 335 -15.98 29.86 5.54
C PRO A 335 -14.47 29.86 5.30
N GLY A 336 -14.07 29.84 4.02
CA GLY A 336 -12.68 29.90 3.60
C GLY A 336 -12.00 28.54 3.37
N TYR A 337 -12.66 27.43 3.69
CA TYR A 337 -12.21 26.09 3.32
C TYR A 337 -12.92 25.64 2.04
N GLU A 338 -12.18 25.04 1.11
CA GLU A 338 -12.71 24.54 -0.16
C GLU A 338 -12.09 23.19 -0.52
N LEU A 339 -12.85 22.32 -1.16
CA LEU A 339 -12.29 21.10 -1.78
C LEU A 339 -11.42 21.50 -2.97
N ALA A 340 -10.21 20.95 -3.04
CA ALA A 340 -9.28 21.23 -4.14
C ALA A 340 -9.74 20.62 -5.49
N PHE A 341 -10.51 19.54 -5.43
CA PHE A 341 -10.98 18.79 -6.61
C PHE A 341 -12.48 18.51 -6.54
N PRO A 342 -13.35 19.54 -6.55
CA PRO A 342 -14.79 19.36 -6.30
C PRO A 342 -15.50 18.54 -7.37
N ASP A 343 -14.99 18.53 -8.62
CA ASP A 343 -15.60 17.83 -9.75
C ASP A 343 -15.05 16.40 -9.94
N THR A 344 -14.12 15.96 -9.09
CA THR A 344 -13.50 14.62 -9.21
C THR A 344 -13.93 13.73 -8.03
N PRO A 345 -14.47 12.53 -8.29
CA PRO A 345 -14.83 11.61 -7.23
C PRO A 345 -13.61 11.19 -6.41
N PHE A 346 -13.80 11.04 -5.10
CA PHE A 346 -12.77 10.55 -4.19
C PHE A 346 -13.30 9.42 -3.32
N PHE A 347 -12.42 8.66 -2.69
CA PHE A 347 -12.83 7.55 -1.82
C PHE A 347 -12.89 7.96 -0.36
N HIS A 348 -11.78 7.92 0.37
CA HIS A 348 -11.70 8.25 1.80
C HIS A 348 -10.61 9.26 2.13
N GLU A 349 -9.81 9.64 1.16
CA GLU A 349 -8.91 10.78 1.21
C GLU A 349 -9.41 11.88 0.31
N PHE A 350 -9.23 13.12 0.74
CA PHE A 350 -9.60 14.32 -0.01
C PHE A 350 -8.69 15.49 0.37
N VAL A 351 -8.57 16.44 -0.53
CA VAL A 351 -7.71 17.60 -0.37
C VAL A 351 -8.56 18.84 -0.13
N ILE A 352 -8.22 19.59 0.91
CA ILE A 352 -8.83 20.88 1.22
C ILE A 352 -7.81 22.02 1.10
N SER A 353 -8.24 23.21 0.68
CA SER A 353 -7.49 24.46 0.87
C SER A 353 -7.77 25.02 2.26
N SER A 354 -6.76 25.61 2.88
CA SER A 354 -6.87 26.27 4.19
C SER A 354 -6.77 27.78 4.05
N PRO A 355 -7.64 28.57 4.71
CA PRO A 355 -7.54 30.02 4.73
C PRO A 355 -6.39 30.55 5.59
N MET A 356 -5.73 29.66 6.34
CA MET A 356 -4.56 29.96 7.19
C MET A 356 -3.39 29.05 6.81
N PRO A 357 -2.14 29.39 7.21
CA PRO A 357 -1.00 28.49 7.05
C PRO A 357 -1.28 27.11 7.65
N VAL A 358 -0.94 26.03 6.90
CA VAL A 358 -1.27 24.66 7.29
C VAL A 358 -0.63 24.25 8.61
N ASP A 359 0.58 24.71 8.90
CA ASP A 359 1.26 24.48 10.18
C ASP A 359 0.47 25.06 11.36
N HIS A 360 -0.07 26.28 11.23
CA HIS A 360 -0.92 26.88 12.24
C HIS A 360 -2.23 26.10 12.42
N LEU A 361 -2.86 25.64 11.33
CA LEU A 361 -4.06 24.80 11.41
C LEU A 361 -3.76 23.48 12.14
N LEU A 362 -2.67 22.80 11.78
CA LEU A 362 -2.28 21.54 12.41
C LEU A 362 -1.95 21.71 13.89
N ASP A 363 -1.29 22.83 14.28
CA ASP A 363 -1.02 23.15 15.69
C ASP A 363 -2.32 23.43 16.45
N HIS A 364 -3.26 24.14 15.82
CA HIS A 364 -4.58 24.39 16.42
C HIS A 364 -5.33 23.09 16.66
N LEU A 365 -5.46 22.22 15.66
CA LEU A 365 -6.14 20.92 15.78
C LEU A 365 -5.50 20.03 16.85
N ARG A 366 -4.16 20.05 16.95
CA ARG A 366 -3.42 19.27 17.95
C ARG A 366 -3.74 19.70 19.38
N ALA A 367 -4.10 20.97 19.61
CA ALA A 367 -4.55 21.46 20.91
C ALA A 367 -5.90 20.84 21.35
N TYR A 368 -6.63 20.21 20.42
CA TYR A 368 -7.87 19.47 20.65
C TYR A 368 -7.70 17.95 20.47
N ASP A 369 -6.45 17.47 20.56
CA ASP A 369 -6.11 16.04 20.37
C ASP A 369 -6.47 15.50 18.97
N ILE A 370 -6.43 16.36 17.94
CA ILE A 370 -6.74 16.01 16.56
C ILE A 370 -5.47 16.04 15.69
N LEU A 371 -5.20 14.95 14.97
CA LEU A 371 -4.22 14.87 13.89
C LEU A 371 -4.92 15.22 12.58
N GLY A 372 -4.73 16.46 12.08
CA GLY A 372 -5.59 17.03 11.05
C GLY A 372 -5.36 16.53 9.64
N GLY A 373 -4.21 15.93 9.32
CA GLY A 373 -3.90 15.44 7.96
C GLY A 373 -2.46 15.73 7.54
N TYR A 374 -2.20 15.53 6.25
CA TYR A 374 -0.87 15.67 5.64
C TYR A 374 -0.74 17.00 4.89
N ASP A 375 0.27 17.79 5.26
CA ASP A 375 0.62 19.03 4.58
C ASP A 375 1.22 18.74 3.20
N LEU A 376 0.47 19.02 2.13
CA LEU A 376 0.88 18.77 0.76
C LEU A 376 2.01 19.68 0.29
N GLY A 377 2.17 20.87 0.87
CA GLY A 377 3.25 21.80 0.54
C GLY A 377 4.65 21.22 0.73
N LYS A 378 4.80 20.20 1.58
CA LYS A 378 6.07 19.52 1.83
C LYS A 378 6.64 18.81 0.59
N ASP A 379 5.79 18.18 -0.22
CA ASP A 379 6.20 17.43 -1.41
C ASP A 379 5.77 18.10 -2.72
N TYR A 380 4.77 18.98 -2.64
CA TYR A 380 4.20 19.73 -3.76
C TYR A 380 4.17 21.22 -3.42
N PRO A 381 5.27 21.97 -3.64
CA PRO A 381 5.31 23.39 -3.30
C PRO A 381 4.23 24.25 -3.96
N GLU A 382 3.67 23.79 -5.07
CA GLU A 382 2.52 24.42 -5.73
C GLU A 382 1.17 24.19 -5.01
N LEU A 383 1.16 23.27 -4.03
CA LEU A 383 0.04 22.99 -3.13
C LEU A 383 0.33 23.48 -1.70
N GLU A 384 1.16 24.51 -1.56
CA GLU A 384 1.27 25.24 -0.29
C GLU A 384 -0.11 25.77 0.13
N GLY A 385 -0.50 25.55 1.38
CA GLY A 385 -1.83 25.88 1.87
C GLY A 385 -2.87 24.77 1.70
N TYR A 386 -2.49 23.60 1.18
CA TYR A 386 -3.39 22.47 1.01
C TYR A 386 -3.07 21.32 1.96
N LEU A 387 -4.14 20.70 2.49
CA LEU A 387 -4.07 19.60 3.43
C LEU A 387 -4.77 18.37 2.84
N LEU A 388 -4.10 17.21 2.85
CA LEU A 388 -4.70 15.91 2.54
C LEU A 388 -5.25 15.30 3.82
N MET A 389 -6.55 15.06 3.86
CA MET A 389 -7.24 14.44 4.98
C MET A 389 -7.71 13.04 4.62
N ALA A 390 -7.73 12.14 5.60
CA ALA A 390 -8.23 10.78 5.47
C ALA A 390 -9.27 10.47 6.56
N VAL A 391 -10.32 9.73 6.19
CA VAL A 391 -11.36 9.29 7.12
C VAL A 391 -11.56 7.79 7.01
N THR A 392 -11.40 7.08 8.11
CA THR A 392 -11.63 5.64 8.18
C THR A 392 -12.95 5.32 8.88
N GLU A 393 -13.34 4.05 8.91
CA GLU A 393 -14.52 3.57 9.62
C GLU A 393 -14.46 3.83 11.13
N LYS A 394 -13.25 4.03 11.70
CA LYS A 394 -13.07 4.30 13.14
C LYS A 394 -13.58 5.67 13.58
N ILE A 395 -13.47 6.67 12.70
CA ILE A 395 -13.86 8.05 13.04
C ILE A 395 -15.35 8.11 13.29
N HIS A 396 -15.77 8.64 14.46
CA HIS A 396 -17.16 8.82 14.81
C HIS A 396 -17.71 10.11 14.19
N LYS A 397 -19.04 10.17 14.05
CA LYS A 397 -19.69 11.39 13.55
C LYS A 397 -19.37 12.59 14.44
N ASP A 398 -19.41 12.41 15.76
CA ASP A 398 -19.12 13.47 16.72
C ASP A 398 -17.67 14.00 16.59
N ASP A 399 -16.71 13.13 16.23
CA ASP A 399 -15.32 13.52 15.97
C ASP A 399 -15.21 14.40 14.70
N ILE A 400 -16.02 14.09 13.68
CA ILE A 400 -16.08 14.91 12.46
C ILE A 400 -16.73 16.26 12.77
N ASP A 401 -17.79 16.26 13.58
CA ASP A 401 -18.49 17.47 13.96
C ASP A 401 -17.61 18.42 14.81
N LEU A 402 -16.56 17.92 15.47
CA LEU A 402 -15.54 18.74 16.17
C LEU A 402 -14.64 19.56 15.21
N LEU A 403 -14.58 19.22 13.92
CA LEU A 403 -13.81 20.00 12.94
C LEU A 403 -14.49 21.34 12.60
N HIS A 404 -15.80 21.46 12.89
CA HIS A 404 -16.60 22.66 12.61
C HIS A 404 -16.55 23.65 13.78
#